data_31e00da8acbea7142bc3fa305de1dbec
#
_entry.id   31e00da8acbea7142bc3fa305de1dbec
#
_cell.length_a   1.000
_cell.length_b   1.000
_cell.length_c   1.000
_cell.angle_alpha   90.00
_cell.angle_beta   90.00
_cell.angle_gamma   90.00
#
_symmetry.space_group_name_H-M   'P 1'
#
loop_
_entity.id
_entity.type
_entity.pdbx_description
1 polymer ?
#
loop_
_entity_poly.entity_id
_entity_poly.type
_entity_poly.pdbx_seq_one_letter_code
_entity_poly.pdbx_strand_id
1 'polypeptide(L)'
;MINIEFTPEKDGIVAGEENTFEVLLRASSDLMRPAVSDKKLPLNLALVLDRSGSMQGRPLEEAKKCAAMLVDRMGADDMLSVTTYDSRVDVIIPTTKVVDKSRLKDRINQINPGGTTALYDGWSIGAEQV
;
A
#
# COMPACT_ATOMS: atom_id res chain seq x y z
N MET A 1 10.68 6.33 25.93
CA MET A 1 11.70 5.26 25.86
C MET A 1 11.16 4.19 24.90
N ILE A 2 12.02 3.55 24.08
CA ILE A 2 11.60 2.43 23.24
C ILE A 2 11.92 1.15 24.00
N ASN A 3 10.92 0.33 24.26
CA ASN A 3 11.07 -0.99 24.85
C ASN A 3 11.04 -2.04 23.73
N ILE A 4 12.04 -2.92 23.73
CA ILE A 4 12.10 -4.06 22.81
C ILE A 4 12.11 -5.32 23.67
N GLU A 5 11.14 -6.19 23.44
CA GLU A 5 10.96 -7.45 24.13
C GLU A 5 11.10 -8.59 23.13
N PHE A 6 11.87 -9.60 23.49
CA PHE A 6 12.03 -10.83 22.72
C PHE A 6 11.40 -11.97 23.49
N THR A 7 10.42 -12.61 22.90
CA THR A 7 9.76 -13.80 23.49
C THR A 7 10.01 -14.99 22.57
N PRO A 8 10.84 -15.95 22.95
CA PRO A 8 11.01 -17.18 22.18
C PRO A 8 9.76 -18.06 22.30
N GLU A 9 9.45 -18.78 21.25
CA GLU A 9 8.32 -19.73 21.23
C GLU A 9 8.58 -20.94 22.16
N LYS A 10 9.85 -21.30 22.35
CA LYS A 10 10.26 -22.44 23.16
C LYS A 10 11.27 -22.00 24.23
N ASP A 11 11.13 -22.55 25.42
CA ASP A 11 11.99 -22.23 26.57
C ASP A 11 13.38 -22.88 26.52
N GLY A 12 13.68 -23.67 25.48
CA GLY A 12 14.97 -24.34 25.34
C GLY A 12 15.17 -25.00 23.98
N ILE A 13 16.44 -25.35 23.72
CA ILE A 13 16.86 -26.08 22.52
C ILE A 13 17.53 -27.39 22.94
N VAL A 14 17.41 -28.43 22.11
CA VAL A 14 18.07 -29.72 22.34
C VAL A 14 19.49 -29.68 21.75
N ALA A 15 20.50 -29.93 22.59
CA ALA A 15 21.87 -29.91 22.12
C ALA A 15 22.14 -31.10 21.17
N GLY A 16 22.80 -30.84 20.05
CA GLY A 16 23.19 -31.84 19.08
C GLY A 16 22.13 -32.14 17.99
N GLU A 17 21.00 -31.46 18.00
CA GLU A 17 19.97 -31.55 16.95
C GLU A 17 19.82 -30.22 16.20
N GLU A 18 19.35 -30.29 14.96
CA GLU A 18 18.95 -29.09 14.21
C GLU A 18 17.64 -28.55 14.80
N ASN A 19 17.70 -27.34 15.36
CA ASN A 19 16.56 -26.70 16.00
C ASN A 19 16.12 -25.48 15.20
N THR A 20 14.84 -25.44 14.84
CA THR A 20 14.18 -24.23 14.36
C THR A 20 13.31 -23.66 15.46
N PHE A 21 13.43 -22.37 15.74
CA PHE A 21 12.58 -21.69 16.71
C PHE A 21 12.19 -20.31 16.21
N GLU A 22 11.00 -19.89 16.57
CA GLU A 22 10.46 -18.58 16.28
C GLU A 22 10.68 -17.66 17.49
N VAL A 23 10.91 -16.38 17.20
CA VAL A 23 11.06 -15.35 18.22
C VAL A 23 10.09 -14.23 17.91
N LEU A 24 9.17 -13.94 18.83
CA LEU A 24 8.31 -12.77 18.74
C LEU A 24 9.10 -11.54 19.20
N LEU A 25 9.30 -10.59 18.30
CA LEU A 25 9.85 -9.28 18.62
C LEU A 25 8.70 -8.29 18.82
N ARG A 26 8.57 -7.77 20.04
CA ARG A 26 7.63 -6.71 20.36
C ARG A 26 8.39 -5.40 20.60
N ALA A 27 8.15 -4.40 19.79
CA ALA A 27 8.64 -3.05 20.02
C ALA A 27 7.49 -2.18 20.55
N SER A 28 7.68 -1.55 21.70
CA SER A 28 6.72 -0.62 22.28
C SER A 28 7.42 0.69 22.66
N SER A 29 6.69 1.80 22.60
CA SER A 29 7.20 3.12 22.95
C SER A 29 6.25 3.79 23.92
N ASP A 30 6.79 4.23 25.06
CA ASP A 30 6.10 5.07 26.04
C ASP A 30 6.10 6.54 25.65
N LEU A 31 6.36 6.84 24.38
CA LEU A 31 6.14 8.22 23.92
C LEU A 31 4.69 8.56 24.24
N MET A 32 4.50 9.38 25.24
CA MET A 32 3.24 10.12 25.42
C MET A 32 2.88 10.63 24.03
N ARG A 33 1.76 10.14 23.49
CA ARG A 33 1.19 10.82 22.34
C ARG A 33 1.10 12.28 22.77
N PRO A 34 1.84 13.21 22.15
CA PRO A 34 1.52 14.62 22.34
C PRO A 34 0.02 14.69 22.13
N ALA A 35 -0.71 15.38 22.99
CA ALA A 35 -2.16 15.52 22.85
C ALA A 35 -2.42 15.75 21.37
N VAL A 36 -2.84 14.69 20.67
CA VAL A 36 -3.01 14.74 19.22
C VAL A 36 -4.13 15.75 19.08
N SER A 37 -3.81 16.92 18.59
CA SER A 37 -4.85 17.76 18.03
C SER A 37 -5.66 16.82 17.16
N ASP A 38 -6.98 16.74 17.31
CA ASP A 38 -7.89 15.89 16.53
C ASP A 38 -7.78 16.14 15.01
N LYS A 39 -6.82 16.92 14.59
CA LYS A 39 -6.50 17.25 13.21
C LYS A 39 -5.69 16.10 12.61
N LYS A 40 -6.40 15.17 11.98
CA LYS A 40 -5.78 14.13 11.13
C LYS A 40 -4.81 14.81 10.16
N LEU A 41 -3.53 14.39 10.17
CA LEU A 41 -2.56 14.84 9.18
C LEU A 41 -3.00 14.35 7.80
N PRO A 42 -2.89 15.19 6.75
CA PRO A 42 -3.17 14.76 5.39
C PRO A 42 -2.30 13.57 5.00
N LEU A 43 -2.91 12.60 4.37
CA LEU A 43 -2.23 11.44 3.79
C LEU A 43 -1.80 11.77 2.36
N ASN A 44 -0.59 11.37 1.96
CA ASN A 44 -0.17 11.31 0.57
C ASN A 44 -0.02 9.83 0.18
N LEU A 45 -0.85 9.34 -0.74
CA LEU A 45 -0.94 7.94 -1.11
C LEU A 45 -0.67 7.76 -2.61
N ALA A 46 0.34 6.94 -2.94
CA ALA A 46 0.55 6.46 -4.30
C ALA A 46 0.05 5.01 -4.42
N LEU A 47 -0.86 4.78 -5.35
CA LEU A 47 -1.32 3.44 -5.73
C LEU A 47 -0.63 3.02 -7.02
N VAL A 48 0.00 1.84 -6.99
CA VAL A 48 0.63 1.23 -8.16
C VAL A 48 -0.10 -0.07 -8.45
N LEU A 49 -0.80 -0.13 -9.59
CA LEU A 49 -1.67 -1.24 -9.95
C LEU A 49 -1.08 -2.02 -11.13
N ASP A 50 -0.92 -3.32 -10.94
CA ASP A 50 -0.64 -4.25 -12.01
C ASP A 50 -1.89 -4.40 -12.89
N ARG A 51 -1.74 -4.15 -14.21
CA ARG A 51 -2.78 -4.43 -15.21
C ARG A 51 -2.30 -5.42 -16.28
N SER A 52 -1.19 -6.13 -16.03
CA SER A 52 -0.65 -7.14 -16.96
C SER A 52 -1.67 -8.21 -17.34
N GLY A 53 -1.39 -8.98 -18.35
CA GLY A 53 -2.32 -9.98 -18.89
C GLY A 53 -2.81 -11.00 -17.85
N SER A 54 -2.00 -11.35 -16.85
CA SER A 54 -2.39 -12.23 -15.74
C SER A 54 -3.46 -11.63 -14.83
N MET A 55 -3.61 -10.30 -14.83
CA MET A 55 -4.64 -9.60 -14.08
C MET A 55 -5.99 -9.53 -14.79
N GLN A 56 -6.08 -10.01 -16.03
CA GLN A 56 -7.31 -9.97 -16.81
C GLN A 56 -8.49 -10.63 -16.10
N GLY A 57 -9.66 -9.98 -16.12
CA GLY A 57 -10.89 -10.43 -15.53
C GLY A 57 -10.98 -10.12 -14.03
N ARG A 58 -11.33 -11.13 -13.23
CA ARG A 58 -11.63 -10.94 -11.80
C ARG A 58 -10.50 -10.28 -10.97
N PRO A 59 -9.21 -10.62 -11.13
CA PRO A 59 -8.15 -9.99 -10.34
C PRO A 59 -8.09 -8.47 -10.51
N LEU A 60 -8.14 -7.97 -11.76
CA LEU A 60 -8.12 -6.54 -12.02
C LEU A 60 -9.38 -5.84 -11.50
N GLU A 61 -10.54 -6.46 -11.64
CA GLU A 61 -11.79 -5.89 -11.11
C GLU A 61 -11.77 -5.77 -9.57
N GLU A 62 -11.23 -6.76 -8.87
CA GLU A 62 -11.06 -6.68 -7.42
C GLU A 62 -10.04 -5.60 -7.03
N ALA A 63 -8.93 -5.45 -7.75
CA ALA A 63 -7.96 -4.38 -7.53
C ALA A 63 -8.59 -2.98 -7.70
N LYS A 64 -9.40 -2.78 -8.74
CA LYS A 64 -10.15 -1.54 -8.98
C LYS A 64 -11.13 -1.24 -7.86
N LYS A 65 -11.88 -2.25 -7.38
CA LYS A 65 -12.79 -2.10 -6.23
C LYS A 65 -12.04 -1.69 -4.97
N CYS A 66 -10.91 -2.33 -4.68
CA CYS A 66 -10.07 -1.97 -3.53
C CYS A 66 -9.58 -0.52 -3.63
N ALA A 67 -9.10 -0.09 -4.80
CA ALA A 67 -8.68 1.27 -5.06
C ALA A 67 -9.83 2.28 -4.86
N ALA A 68 -11.03 1.97 -5.38
CA ALA A 68 -12.21 2.80 -5.18
C ALA A 68 -12.62 2.91 -3.70
N MET A 69 -12.54 1.81 -2.94
CA MET A 69 -12.80 1.82 -1.50
C MET A 69 -11.79 2.67 -0.72
N LEU A 70 -10.52 2.70 -1.13
CA LEU A 70 -9.51 3.59 -0.54
C LEU A 70 -9.86 5.05 -0.80
N VAL A 71 -10.24 5.41 -2.02
CA VAL A 71 -10.72 6.76 -2.37
C VAL A 71 -11.90 7.18 -1.48
N ASP A 72 -12.85 6.28 -1.23
CA ASP A 72 -14.01 6.59 -0.39
C ASP A 72 -13.62 6.90 1.07
N ARG A 73 -12.54 6.30 1.58
CA ARG A 73 -12.03 6.50 2.96
C ARG A 73 -11.12 7.70 3.12
N MET A 74 -10.58 8.25 2.03
CA MET A 74 -9.69 9.42 2.06
C MET A 74 -10.48 10.71 2.30
N GLY A 75 -9.84 11.68 2.95
CA GLY A 75 -10.37 13.02 3.17
C GLY A 75 -10.07 13.97 1.99
N ALA A 76 -10.74 15.13 1.97
CA ALA A 76 -10.52 16.13 0.91
C ALA A 76 -9.12 16.77 0.93
N ASP A 77 -8.44 16.74 2.09
CA ASP A 77 -7.06 17.24 2.24
C ASP A 77 -6.01 16.18 1.90
N ASP A 78 -6.40 14.91 1.79
CA ASP A 78 -5.51 13.83 1.40
C ASP A 78 -5.15 13.95 -0.09
N MET A 79 -3.97 13.45 -0.44
CA MET A 79 -3.48 13.41 -1.82
C MET A 79 -3.41 11.97 -2.32
N LEU A 80 -3.78 11.77 -3.58
CA LEU A 80 -3.76 10.47 -4.24
C LEU A 80 -3.08 10.58 -5.60
N SER A 81 -2.25 9.61 -5.91
CA SER A 81 -1.84 9.28 -7.27
C SER A 81 -2.16 7.84 -7.61
N VAL A 82 -2.39 7.55 -8.88
CA VAL A 82 -2.61 6.18 -9.37
C VAL A 82 -1.77 5.95 -10.63
N THR A 83 -0.87 5.00 -10.53
CA THR A 83 -0.01 4.53 -11.62
C THR A 83 -0.38 3.10 -11.96
N THR A 84 -0.42 2.77 -13.22
CA THR A 84 -0.60 1.39 -13.69
C THR A 84 0.64 0.93 -14.44
N TYR A 85 0.92 -0.36 -14.37
CA TYR A 85 1.99 -0.95 -15.15
C TYR A 85 1.56 -2.26 -15.83
N ASP A 86 2.10 -2.45 -17.03
CA ASP A 86 2.12 -3.70 -17.79
C ASP A 86 3.48 -3.79 -18.50
N SER A 87 3.54 -3.83 -19.83
CA SER A 87 4.76 -3.62 -20.62
C SER A 87 5.21 -2.16 -20.65
N ARG A 88 4.39 -1.24 -20.13
CA ARG A 88 4.64 0.20 -19.98
C ARG A 88 4.09 0.67 -18.64
N VAL A 89 4.50 1.87 -18.25
CA VAL A 89 3.99 2.53 -17.05
C VAL A 89 3.19 3.75 -17.44
N ASP A 90 1.96 3.84 -16.95
CA ASP A 90 1.06 4.95 -17.23
C ASP A 90 0.58 5.58 -15.91
N VAL A 91 0.81 6.87 -15.74
CA VAL A 91 0.24 7.64 -14.63
C VAL A 91 -1.21 7.98 -14.95
N ILE A 92 -2.14 7.21 -14.40
CA ILE A 92 -3.58 7.37 -14.64
C ILE A 92 -4.11 8.60 -13.92
N ILE A 93 -3.71 8.79 -12.68
CA ILE A 93 -4.06 9.94 -11.84
C ILE A 93 -2.77 10.52 -11.31
N PRO A 94 -2.32 11.70 -11.80
CA PRO A 94 -1.22 12.43 -11.19
C PRO A 94 -1.58 12.83 -9.76
N THR A 95 -0.59 13.02 -8.90
CA THR A 95 -0.78 13.44 -7.51
C THR A 95 -1.74 14.61 -7.42
N THR A 96 -2.90 14.39 -6.79
CA THR A 96 -3.97 15.36 -6.69
C THR A 96 -4.74 15.23 -5.37
N LYS A 97 -5.36 16.31 -4.91
CA LYS A 97 -6.25 16.28 -3.74
C LYS A 97 -7.51 15.45 -4.02
N VAL A 98 -7.96 14.70 -3.01
CA VAL A 98 -9.14 13.83 -3.11
C VAL A 98 -10.43 14.64 -2.87
N VAL A 99 -10.68 15.61 -3.73
CA VAL A 99 -11.87 16.48 -3.66
C VAL A 99 -13.04 15.86 -4.42
N ASP A 100 -12.80 15.45 -5.67
CA ASP A 100 -13.81 14.82 -6.53
C ASP A 100 -13.62 13.30 -6.58
N LYS A 101 -14.15 12.61 -5.58
CA LYS A 101 -14.06 11.16 -5.47
C LYS A 101 -14.72 10.41 -6.63
N SER A 102 -15.81 10.94 -7.17
CA SER A 102 -16.51 10.31 -8.29
C SER A 102 -15.61 10.24 -9.51
N ARG A 103 -15.03 11.37 -9.88
CA ARG A 103 -14.11 11.47 -11.02
C ARG A 103 -12.88 10.57 -10.85
N LEU A 104 -12.32 10.50 -9.63
CA LEU A 104 -11.18 9.63 -9.36
C LEU A 104 -11.55 8.15 -9.54
N LYS A 105 -12.71 7.72 -9.02
CA LYS A 105 -13.21 6.35 -9.18
C LYS A 105 -13.52 6.02 -10.64
N ASP A 106 -14.08 6.95 -11.40
CA ASP A 106 -14.34 6.75 -12.82
C ASP A 106 -13.04 6.49 -13.60
N ARG A 107 -11.97 7.23 -13.29
CA ARG A 107 -10.65 6.99 -13.90
C ARG A 107 -10.07 5.63 -13.54
N ILE A 108 -10.21 5.20 -12.29
CA ILE A 108 -9.79 3.87 -11.83
C ILE A 108 -10.58 2.78 -12.56
N ASN A 109 -11.90 2.95 -12.72
CA ASN A 109 -12.75 1.98 -13.39
C ASN A 109 -12.44 1.81 -14.89
N GLN A 110 -11.89 2.84 -15.53
CA GLN A 110 -11.47 2.81 -16.94
C GLN A 110 -10.14 2.07 -17.19
N ILE A 111 -9.45 1.60 -16.14
CA ILE A 111 -8.24 0.80 -16.28
C ILE A 111 -8.58 -0.52 -16.96
N ASN A 112 -7.94 -0.79 -18.09
CA ASN A 112 -8.11 -2.03 -18.86
C ASN A 112 -6.85 -2.92 -18.73
N PRO A 113 -7.00 -4.24 -18.85
CA PRO A 113 -5.86 -5.13 -18.86
C PRO A 113 -4.94 -4.84 -20.05
N GLY A 114 -3.64 -5.03 -19.84
CA GLY A 114 -2.60 -4.74 -20.82
C GLY A 114 -1.71 -5.95 -21.12
N GLY A 115 -0.44 -5.70 -21.40
CA GLY A 115 0.55 -6.68 -21.88
C GLY A 115 1.31 -7.44 -20.81
N THR A 116 2.65 -7.50 -20.96
CA THR A 116 3.58 -8.15 -20.03
C THR A 116 3.87 -7.28 -18.80
N THR A 117 4.64 -7.79 -17.83
CA THR A 117 4.80 -7.14 -16.53
C THR A 117 6.15 -6.40 -16.43
N ALA A 118 6.13 -5.08 -16.25
CA ALA A 118 7.29 -4.22 -15.95
C ALA A 118 7.21 -3.67 -14.51
N LEU A 119 7.33 -4.57 -13.53
CA LEU A 119 7.09 -4.28 -12.10
C LEU A 119 8.01 -3.18 -11.56
N TYR A 120 9.31 -3.25 -11.87
CA TYR A 120 10.30 -2.30 -11.36
C TYR A 120 10.00 -0.86 -11.80
N ASP A 121 9.72 -0.68 -13.08
CA ASP A 121 9.43 0.65 -13.64
C ASP A 121 8.13 1.21 -13.06
N GLY A 122 7.11 0.35 -12.86
CA GLY A 122 5.85 0.72 -12.22
C GLY A 122 6.03 1.22 -10.80
N TRP A 123 6.83 0.50 -10.02
CA TRP A 123 7.14 0.88 -8.64
C TRP A 123 7.94 2.21 -8.58
N SER A 124 8.97 2.35 -9.40
CA SER A 124 9.83 3.54 -9.43
C SER A 124 9.04 4.81 -9.74
N ILE A 125 8.23 4.78 -10.80
CA ILE A 125 7.41 5.93 -11.21
C ILE A 125 6.32 6.22 -10.18
N GLY A 126 5.74 5.18 -9.55
CA GLY A 126 4.78 5.36 -8.47
C GLY A 126 5.38 6.04 -7.25
N ALA A 127 6.62 5.69 -6.88
CA ALA A 127 7.33 6.31 -5.77
C ALA A 127 7.68 7.80 -6.01
N GLU A 128 7.87 8.21 -7.25
CA GLU A 128 8.09 9.61 -7.61
C GLU A 128 6.85 10.50 -7.44
N GLN A 129 5.67 9.90 -7.27
CA GLN A 129 4.40 10.63 -7.11
C GLN A 129 4.09 11.03 -5.65
N VAL A 130 4.91 10.62 -4.67
CA VAL A 130 4.64 10.84 -3.22
C VAL A 130 5.33 12.07 -2.66
#